data_7ee3cd00198493f5ade78c73cfa40592
#
_entry.id   7ee3cd00198493f5ade78c73cfa40592
#
_cell.length_a   1.000
_cell.length_b   1.000
_cell.length_c   1.000
_cell.angle_alpha   90.00
_cell.angle_beta   90.00
_cell.angle_gamma   90.00
#
_symmetry.space_group_name_H-M   'P 1'
#
loop_
_entity.id
_entity.type
_entity.pdbx_description
1 polymer ?
#
loop_
_entity_poly.entity_id
_entity_poly.type
_entity_poly.pdbx_seq_one_letter_code
_entity_poly.pdbx_strand_id
1 'polypeptide(L)'
;PHVEGGLEYLWGATHFNELGERQFKDFWGHNVEQEKKAFSDFVDWAFARWRKDPSMHIYHYGSYEVTALRRLMGRNGIKEYEVDTLLRNEVFVDLYNVVRHGVLIGEPSYSIKNVEHIYREKRETEVSSGGDSIVVYEEWRASPDGLTWETSEVLKAIRDYNIDDCNSTQELAQWLRSEQLSHEINYSRTTEEDVEVKEGEEETAATQLRDKLLNKAVAG
;
A
#
# COMPACT_ATOMS: atom_id res chain seq x y z
N PRO A 1 1.40 5.16 23.81
CA PRO A 1 0.11 5.82 24.02
C PRO A 1 0.24 7.20 23.44
N HIS A 2 0.19 7.20 22.12
CA HIS A 2 0.37 8.41 21.35
C HIS A 2 -0.97 9.04 21.11
N VAL A 3 -0.96 10.37 21.00
CA VAL A 3 -1.99 11.16 20.35
C VAL A 3 -2.73 10.28 19.36
N GLU A 4 -4.02 10.16 19.46
CA GLU A 4 -4.87 9.29 18.66
C GLU A 4 -4.40 9.25 17.20
N GLY A 5 -3.83 8.12 16.79
CA GLY A 5 -3.42 7.84 15.43
C GLY A 5 -1.92 7.81 15.14
N GLY A 6 -1.00 8.04 16.10
CA GLY A 6 0.45 8.01 15.87
C GLY A 6 0.96 9.14 14.95
N LEU A 7 2.28 9.18 14.70
CA LEU A 7 2.94 10.09 13.79
C LEU A 7 3.42 9.32 12.54
N GLU A 8 3.03 9.78 11.35
CA GLU A 8 3.60 9.27 10.10
C GLU A 8 4.93 9.99 9.84
N TYR A 9 5.99 9.44 10.41
CA TYR A 9 7.30 10.08 10.41
C TYR A 9 8.08 9.94 9.11
N LEU A 10 7.71 8.98 8.23
CA LEU A 10 8.39 8.72 6.97
C LEU A 10 7.39 8.34 5.86
N TRP A 11 7.44 9.06 4.76
CA TRP A 11 6.86 8.65 3.48
C TRP A 11 8.01 8.31 2.54
N GLY A 12 8.10 7.06 2.12
CA GLY A 12 9.12 6.58 1.20
C GLY A 12 8.50 6.01 -0.08
N ALA A 13 9.19 6.20 -1.19
CA ALA A 13 8.78 5.64 -2.47
C ALA A 13 9.97 5.29 -3.36
N THR A 14 9.99 4.08 -3.87
CA THR A 14 10.88 3.69 -4.97
C THR A 14 10.24 4.10 -6.29
N HIS A 15 11.05 4.70 -7.17
CA HIS A 15 10.63 5.08 -8.52
C HIS A 15 11.78 4.93 -9.51
N PHE A 16 11.47 5.05 -10.81
CA PHE A 16 12.49 5.07 -11.86
C PHE A 16 12.66 6.49 -12.41
N ASN A 17 13.90 6.85 -12.68
CA ASN A 17 14.22 8.09 -13.40
C ASN A 17 14.06 7.92 -14.92
N GLU A 18 14.34 8.96 -15.69
CA GLU A 18 14.21 8.95 -17.17
C GLU A 18 15.19 7.98 -17.86
N LEU A 19 16.25 7.57 -17.16
CA LEU A 19 17.23 6.57 -17.64
C LEU A 19 16.83 5.13 -17.26
N GLY A 20 15.70 4.93 -16.56
CA GLY A 20 15.28 3.62 -16.06
C GLY A 20 16.03 3.15 -14.81
N GLU A 21 16.78 4.04 -14.15
CA GLU A 21 17.49 3.71 -12.93
C GLU A 21 16.57 3.84 -11.72
N ARG A 22 16.65 2.85 -10.80
CA ARG A 22 15.89 2.85 -9.56
C ARG A 22 16.39 3.95 -8.64
N GLN A 23 15.48 4.77 -8.15
CA GLN A 23 15.70 5.86 -7.21
C GLN A 23 14.77 5.71 -6.03
N PHE A 24 15.18 6.25 -4.87
CA PHE A 24 14.33 6.33 -3.70
C PHE A 24 14.08 7.79 -3.32
N LYS A 25 12.84 8.11 -3.02
CA LYS A 25 12.42 9.43 -2.55
C LYS A 25 11.77 9.29 -1.18
N ASP A 26 12.21 10.09 -0.22
CA ASP A 26 11.72 10.12 1.14
C ASP A 26 11.30 11.51 1.59
N PHE A 27 10.34 11.53 2.52
CA PHE A 27 9.80 12.74 3.13
C PHE A 27 9.63 12.48 4.62
N TRP A 28 10.38 13.21 5.46
CA TRP A 28 10.45 13.01 6.89
C TRP A 28 9.67 14.05 7.67
N GLY A 29 9.04 13.63 8.80
CA GLY A 29 8.35 14.50 9.73
C GLY A 29 8.46 14.00 11.16
N HIS A 30 9.23 14.69 12.00
CA HIS A 30 9.50 14.29 13.38
C HIS A 30 8.59 14.96 14.42
N ASN A 31 7.65 15.78 13.97
CA ASN A 31 6.60 16.41 14.76
C ASN A 31 5.38 16.69 13.87
N VAL A 32 4.27 17.14 14.47
CA VAL A 32 2.99 17.36 13.77
C VAL A 32 3.12 18.31 12.57
N GLU A 33 3.87 19.39 12.70
CA GLU A 33 4.07 20.36 11.62
C GLU A 33 4.92 19.79 10.48
N GLN A 34 5.96 19.05 10.83
CA GLN A 34 6.81 18.38 9.85
C GLN A 34 6.08 17.21 9.18
N GLU A 35 5.25 16.44 9.92
CA GLU A 35 4.39 15.41 9.36
C GLU A 35 3.42 15.98 8.32
N LYS A 36 2.75 17.12 8.67
CA LYS A 36 1.89 17.82 7.72
C LYS A 36 2.64 18.24 6.46
N LYS A 37 3.87 18.75 6.61
CA LYS A 37 4.73 19.13 5.49
C LYS A 37 5.15 17.90 4.66
N ALA A 38 5.62 16.83 5.30
CA ALA A 38 6.06 15.61 4.63
C ALA A 38 4.91 14.98 3.82
N PHE A 39 3.71 14.92 4.41
CA PHE A 39 2.50 14.50 3.71
C PHE A 39 2.20 15.38 2.49
N SER A 40 2.21 16.71 2.67
CA SER A 40 1.97 17.66 1.57
C SER A 40 2.98 17.47 0.43
N ASP A 41 4.27 17.41 0.77
CA ASP A 41 5.36 17.28 -0.20
C ASP A 41 5.28 15.93 -0.96
N PHE A 42 4.94 14.83 -0.27
CA PHE A 42 4.70 13.53 -0.89
C PHE A 42 3.55 13.57 -1.88
N VAL A 43 2.41 14.15 -1.47
CA VAL A 43 1.22 14.24 -2.33
C VAL A 43 1.50 15.10 -3.55
N ASP A 44 2.18 16.25 -3.40
CA ASP A 44 2.57 17.13 -4.51
C ASP A 44 3.50 16.40 -5.49
N TRP A 45 4.49 15.69 -4.97
CA TRP A 45 5.42 14.90 -5.78
C TRP A 45 4.71 13.80 -6.56
N ALA A 46 3.84 13.03 -5.91
CA ALA A 46 3.09 11.95 -6.52
C ALA A 46 2.11 12.48 -7.58
N PHE A 47 1.37 13.54 -7.25
CA PHE A 47 0.41 14.17 -8.16
C PHE A 47 1.08 14.80 -9.38
N ALA A 48 2.22 15.46 -9.21
CA ALA A 48 2.99 16.03 -10.33
C ALA A 48 3.49 14.93 -11.29
N ARG A 49 3.93 13.79 -10.76
CA ARG A 49 4.34 12.63 -11.57
C ARG A 49 3.17 12.04 -12.36
N TRP A 50 2.04 11.83 -11.68
CA TRP A 50 0.83 11.31 -12.32
C TRP A 50 0.33 12.26 -13.41
N ARG A 51 0.35 13.56 -13.19
CA ARG A 51 -0.01 14.55 -14.23
C ARG A 51 0.91 14.51 -15.44
N LYS A 52 2.19 14.17 -15.26
CA LYS A 52 3.16 13.99 -16.37
C LYS A 52 2.91 12.67 -17.10
N ASP A 53 2.57 11.62 -16.39
CA ASP A 53 2.26 10.30 -16.92
C ASP A 53 1.00 9.73 -16.24
N PRO A 54 -0.21 9.97 -16.81
CA PRO A 54 -1.45 9.44 -16.24
C PRO A 54 -1.58 7.91 -16.24
N SER A 55 -0.69 7.20 -16.93
CA SER A 55 -0.67 5.73 -16.92
C SER A 55 0.11 5.13 -15.74
N MET A 56 0.83 5.98 -14.99
CA MET A 56 1.55 5.50 -13.80
C MET A 56 0.61 5.06 -12.68
N HIS A 57 1.08 4.09 -11.90
CA HIS A 57 0.41 3.65 -10.68
C HIS A 57 1.36 3.73 -9.48
N ILE A 58 0.77 3.85 -8.29
CA ILE A 58 1.47 3.78 -7.00
C ILE A 58 1.09 2.46 -6.36
N TYR A 59 2.05 1.54 -6.30
CA TYR A 59 1.86 0.23 -5.70
C TYR A 59 2.13 0.28 -4.21
N HIS A 60 1.28 -0.34 -3.43
CA HIS A 60 1.40 -0.51 -1.99
C HIS A 60 0.94 -1.91 -1.57
N TYR A 61 1.20 -2.28 -0.32
CA TYR A 61 0.83 -3.60 0.17
C TYR A 61 -0.04 -3.52 1.42
N GLY A 62 -1.34 -3.69 1.25
CA GLY A 62 -2.37 -3.53 2.28
C GLY A 62 -2.97 -2.12 2.31
N SER A 63 -3.87 -1.89 3.24
CA SER A 63 -4.69 -0.67 3.27
C SER A 63 -4.07 0.50 4.02
N TYR A 64 -2.86 0.33 4.59
CA TYR A 64 -2.27 1.31 5.51
C TYR A 64 -2.03 2.66 4.86
N GLU A 65 -1.38 2.69 3.70
CA GLU A 65 -0.95 3.90 3.00
C GLU A 65 -2.15 4.77 2.61
N VAL A 66 -3.16 4.17 2.00
CA VAL A 66 -4.39 4.89 1.62
C VAL A 66 -5.16 5.37 2.85
N THR A 67 -5.18 4.59 3.93
CA THR A 67 -5.80 4.98 5.20
C THR A 67 -5.08 6.17 5.82
N ALA A 68 -3.74 6.16 5.83
CA ALA A 68 -2.91 7.25 6.32
C ALA A 68 -3.12 8.54 5.49
N LEU A 69 -3.16 8.43 4.15
CA LEU A 69 -3.44 9.55 3.25
C LEU A 69 -4.79 10.21 3.57
N ARG A 70 -5.86 9.42 3.68
CA ARG A 70 -7.21 9.92 4.01
C ARG A 70 -7.26 10.56 5.39
N ARG A 71 -6.62 9.94 6.38
CA ARG A 71 -6.55 10.46 7.75
C ARG A 71 -5.82 11.79 7.82
N LEU A 72 -4.64 11.90 7.19
CA LEU A 72 -3.84 13.13 7.20
C LEU A 72 -4.50 14.26 6.41
N MET A 73 -5.08 13.94 5.25
CA MET A 73 -5.90 14.87 4.48
C MET A 73 -7.02 15.47 5.35
N GLY A 74 -7.84 14.63 5.97
CA GLY A 74 -8.99 15.06 6.78
C GLY A 74 -8.55 15.80 8.05
N ARG A 75 -7.51 15.31 8.76
CA ARG A 75 -7.00 15.95 9.99
C ARG A 75 -6.43 17.34 9.73
N ASN A 76 -5.73 17.53 8.63
CA ASN A 76 -5.03 18.77 8.31
C ASN A 76 -5.81 19.72 7.40
N GLY A 77 -6.90 19.27 6.76
CA GLY A 77 -7.69 20.05 5.79
C GLY A 77 -6.86 20.53 4.60
N ILE A 78 -5.94 19.68 4.10
CA ILE A 78 -5.07 20.00 2.96
C ILE A 78 -5.00 18.84 1.97
N LYS A 79 -4.68 19.15 0.70
CA LYS A 79 -4.47 18.17 -0.36
C LYS A 79 -5.72 17.33 -0.71
N GLU A 80 -6.90 17.83 -0.41
CA GLU A 80 -8.16 17.12 -0.66
C GLU A 80 -8.37 16.85 -2.14
N TYR A 81 -8.11 17.84 -2.99
CA TYR A 81 -8.26 17.72 -4.43
C TYR A 81 -7.28 16.70 -5.03
N GLU A 82 -6.00 16.79 -4.66
CA GLU A 82 -4.96 15.92 -5.20
C GLU A 82 -5.16 14.47 -4.76
N VAL A 83 -5.44 14.24 -3.48
CA VAL A 83 -5.66 12.90 -2.94
C VAL A 83 -6.94 12.28 -3.51
N ASP A 84 -8.07 13.02 -3.53
CA ASP A 84 -9.32 12.55 -4.12
C ASP A 84 -9.15 12.20 -5.61
N THR A 85 -8.44 13.07 -6.36
CA THR A 85 -8.16 12.83 -7.78
C THR A 85 -7.34 11.56 -7.99
N LEU A 86 -6.27 11.34 -7.23
CA LEU A 86 -5.45 10.13 -7.33
C LEU A 86 -6.25 8.86 -6.98
N LEU A 87 -7.11 8.93 -5.96
CA LEU A 87 -7.93 7.80 -5.54
C LEU A 87 -9.03 7.47 -6.56
N ARG A 88 -9.73 8.47 -7.11
CA ARG A 88 -10.78 8.27 -8.13
C ARG A 88 -10.24 7.77 -9.45
N ASN A 89 -9.01 8.10 -9.78
CA ASN A 89 -8.36 7.59 -10.99
C ASN A 89 -7.63 6.25 -10.76
N GLU A 90 -7.89 5.58 -9.60
CA GLU A 90 -7.33 4.26 -9.27
C GLU A 90 -5.80 4.21 -9.37
N VAL A 91 -5.14 5.34 -9.07
CA VAL A 91 -3.67 5.44 -9.14
C VAL A 91 -2.99 4.56 -8.09
N PHE A 92 -3.64 4.36 -6.94
CA PHE A 92 -3.16 3.48 -5.86
C PHE A 92 -3.63 2.05 -6.11
N VAL A 93 -2.68 1.12 -6.19
CA VAL A 93 -2.94 -0.31 -6.42
C VAL A 93 -2.45 -1.12 -5.23
N ASP A 94 -3.39 -1.74 -4.51
CA ASP A 94 -3.10 -2.61 -3.38
C ASP A 94 -2.71 -4.01 -3.86
N LEU A 95 -1.40 -4.29 -3.86
CA LEU A 95 -0.87 -5.60 -4.27
C LEU A 95 -1.25 -6.74 -3.32
N TYR A 96 -1.57 -6.46 -2.04
CA TYR A 96 -2.11 -7.48 -1.15
C TYR A 96 -3.42 -8.05 -1.69
N ASN A 97 -4.32 -7.19 -2.16
CA ASN A 97 -5.57 -7.62 -2.76
C ASN A 97 -5.35 -8.42 -4.06
N VAL A 98 -4.40 -7.98 -4.89
CA VAL A 98 -4.04 -8.69 -6.13
C VAL A 98 -3.52 -10.11 -5.82
N VAL A 99 -2.55 -10.23 -4.91
CA VAL A 99 -1.98 -11.54 -4.52
C VAL A 99 -3.04 -12.43 -3.86
N ARG A 100 -3.80 -11.89 -2.91
CA ARG A 100 -4.80 -12.67 -2.16
C ARG A 100 -5.88 -13.27 -3.05
N HIS A 101 -6.29 -12.59 -4.11
CA HIS A 101 -7.35 -13.04 -5.00
C HIS A 101 -6.84 -13.74 -6.26
N GLY A 102 -5.60 -13.47 -6.67
CA GLY A 102 -5.05 -13.98 -7.92
C GLY A 102 -4.03 -15.12 -7.78
N VAL A 103 -3.45 -15.32 -6.59
CA VAL A 103 -2.35 -16.28 -6.41
C VAL A 103 -2.58 -17.20 -5.21
N LEU A 104 -2.45 -18.52 -5.43
CA LEU A 104 -2.39 -19.47 -4.34
C LEU A 104 -0.94 -19.71 -3.94
N ILE A 105 -0.61 -19.39 -2.69
CA ILE A 105 0.74 -19.56 -2.14
C ILE A 105 0.80 -20.68 -1.11
N GLY A 106 1.93 -21.36 -1.01
CA GLY A 106 2.20 -22.43 -0.03
C GLY A 106 2.64 -21.91 1.34
N GLU A 107 2.52 -20.60 1.60
CA GLU A 107 2.97 -19.94 2.82
C GLU A 107 1.83 -19.81 3.85
N PRO A 108 2.13 -19.71 5.15
CA PRO A 108 1.10 -19.70 6.20
C PRO A 108 0.24 -18.42 6.20
N SER A 109 0.68 -17.35 5.57
CA SER A 109 -0.08 -16.10 5.43
C SER A 109 0.34 -15.30 4.19
N TYR A 110 -0.52 -14.36 3.78
CA TYR A 110 -0.27 -13.43 2.69
C TYR A 110 0.45 -12.15 3.16
N SER A 111 1.25 -12.20 4.24
CA SER A 111 2.13 -11.08 4.58
C SER A 111 3.19 -10.89 3.49
N ILE A 112 3.62 -9.64 3.26
CA ILE A 112 4.64 -9.39 2.22
C ILE A 112 5.91 -10.22 2.45
N LYS A 113 6.31 -10.44 3.70
CA LYS A 113 7.49 -11.26 4.07
C LYS A 113 7.37 -12.73 3.63
N ASN A 114 6.16 -13.30 3.67
CA ASN A 114 5.94 -14.65 3.19
C ASN A 114 5.87 -14.67 1.66
N VAL A 115 5.20 -13.70 1.06
CA VAL A 115 5.06 -13.59 -0.39
C VAL A 115 6.42 -13.34 -1.06
N GLU A 116 7.34 -12.64 -0.40
CA GLU A 116 8.71 -12.41 -0.89
C GLU A 116 9.47 -13.69 -1.27
N HIS A 117 9.23 -14.80 -0.58
CA HIS A 117 9.89 -16.07 -0.88
C HIS A 117 9.64 -16.59 -2.31
N ILE A 118 8.65 -16.03 -3.01
CA ILE A 118 8.27 -16.45 -4.36
C ILE A 118 9.10 -15.74 -5.42
N TYR A 119 9.50 -14.48 -5.19
CA TYR A 119 10.13 -13.62 -6.19
C TYR A 119 11.50 -13.05 -5.79
N ARG A 120 11.92 -13.25 -4.55
CA ARG A 120 13.22 -12.80 -4.00
C ARG A 120 13.92 -13.93 -3.26
N GLU A 121 15.25 -13.86 -3.22
CA GLU A 121 16.03 -14.63 -2.25
C GLU A 121 15.80 -14.10 -0.83
N LYS A 122 15.96 -14.97 0.16
CA LYS A 122 15.72 -14.63 1.57
C LYS A 122 16.59 -13.44 1.98
N ARG A 123 15.97 -12.45 2.64
CA ARG A 123 16.70 -11.28 3.19
C ARG A 123 17.77 -11.72 4.17
N GLU A 124 18.96 -11.14 4.07
CA GLU A 124 20.04 -11.30 5.06
C GLU A 124 19.96 -10.25 6.19
N THR A 125 19.02 -9.31 6.15
CA THR A 125 18.93 -8.18 7.08
C THR A 125 18.27 -8.56 8.41
N GLU A 126 18.93 -8.15 9.52
CA GLU A 126 18.54 -8.46 10.91
C GLU A 126 17.33 -7.67 11.44
N VAL A 127 16.81 -6.64 10.74
CA VAL A 127 15.65 -5.87 11.19
C VAL A 127 14.38 -6.66 10.89
N SER A 128 13.79 -7.23 11.95
CA SER A 128 12.84 -8.32 11.82
C SER A 128 11.38 -7.92 11.57
N SER A 129 10.94 -6.69 11.85
CA SER A 129 9.54 -6.30 11.57
C SER A 129 9.29 -4.79 11.53
N GLY A 130 8.21 -4.37 10.82
CA GLY A 130 7.74 -2.97 10.84
C GLY A 130 7.31 -2.50 12.24
N GLY A 131 6.92 -3.41 13.14
CA GLY A 131 6.69 -3.12 14.55
C GLY A 131 7.96 -2.69 15.28
N ASP A 132 9.09 -3.28 14.94
CA ASP A 132 10.39 -2.94 15.54
C ASP A 132 10.83 -1.54 15.12
N SER A 133 10.55 -1.10 13.88
CA SER A 133 10.91 0.25 13.42
C SER A 133 10.19 1.36 14.17
N ILE A 134 8.95 1.13 14.63
CA ILE A 134 8.20 2.09 15.45
C ILE A 134 8.85 2.22 16.84
N VAL A 135 9.22 1.09 17.46
CA VAL A 135 9.88 1.09 18.79
C VAL A 135 11.24 1.79 18.70
N VAL A 136 12.04 1.43 17.70
CA VAL A 136 13.36 2.03 17.46
C VAL A 136 13.24 3.53 17.17
N TYR A 137 12.23 3.96 16.42
CA TYR A 137 11.96 5.38 16.18
C TYR A 137 11.58 6.14 17.46
N GLU A 138 10.78 5.55 18.34
CA GLU A 138 10.42 6.18 19.62
C GLU A 138 11.62 6.25 20.58
N GLU A 139 12.50 5.25 20.58
CA GLU A 139 13.77 5.30 21.31
C GLU A 139 14.66 6.43 20.80
N TRP A 140 14.78 6.56 19.47
CA TRP A 140 15.48 7.70 18.86
C TRP A 140 14.88 9.05 19.27
N ARG A 141 13.55 9.18 19.28
CA ARG A 141 12.89 10.43 19.72
C ARG A 141 13.21 10.78 21.17
N ALA A 142 13.36 9.79 22.04
CA ALA A 142 13.71 9.99 23.44
C ALA A 142 15.18 10.38 23.64
N SER A 143 16.10 9.90 22.78
CA SER A 143 17.53 10.16 22.84
C SER A 143 18.16 10.14 21.44
N PRO A 144 18.01 11.24 20.66
CA PRO A 144 18.51 11.29 19.29
C PRO A 144 20.04 11.19 19.21
N ASP A 145 20.53 10.27 18.36
CA ASP A 145 21.95 10.14 17.99
C ASP A 145 22.36 11.05 16.83
N GLY A 146 21.40 11.75 16.22
CA GLY A 146 21.51 12.70 15.12
C GLY A 146 20.13 13.23 14.76
N LEU A 147 20.04 14.31 13.99
CA LEU A 147 18.76 14.96 13.67
C LEU A 147 18.19 14.60 12.30
N THR A 148 19.01 13.98 11.43
CA THR A 148 18.62 13.57 10.08
C THR A 148 19.16 12.17 9.81
N TRP A 149 18.64 11.49 8.81
CA TRP A 149 19.10 10.14 8.45
C TRP A 149 20.58 10.11 8.03
N GLU A 150 21.17 11.22 7.58
CA GLU A 150 22.59 11.33 7.26
C GLU A 150 23.49 11.38 8.51
N THR A 151 22.93 11.79 9.66
CA THR A 151 23.67 12.00 10.91
C THR A 151 23.29 11.06 12.03
N SER A 152 22.24 10.25 11.85
CA SER A 152 21.72 9.27 12.81
C SER A 152 21.79 7.86 12.21
N GLU A 153 22.49 6.96 12.89
CA GLU A 153 22.52 5.55 12.48
C GLU A 153 21.16 4.89 12.62
N VAL A 154 20.35 5.31 13.60
CA VAL A 154 18.99 4.82 13.82
C VAL A 154 18.07 5.22 12.66
N LEU A 155 18.04 6.50 12.30
CA LEU A 155 17.20 6.98 11.18
C LEU A 155 17.67 6.39 9.84
N LYS A 156 18.96 6.19 9.67
CA LYS A 156 19.52 5.54 8.50
C LYS A 156 19.04 4.09 8.39
N ALA A 157 19.10 3.32 9.50
CA ALA A 157 18.58 1.96 9.52
C ALA A 157 17.08 1.88 9.20
N ILE A 158 16.27 2.79 9.73
CA ILE A 158 14.84 2.91 9.42
C ILE A 158 14.64 3.21 7.93
N ARG A 159 15.43 4.14 7.37
CA ARG A 159 15.40 4.48 5.96
C ARG A 159 15.76 3.29 5.07
N ASP A 160 16.85 2.60 5.38
CA ASP A 160 17.32 1.45 4.61
C ASP A 160 16.29 0.31 4.63
N TYR A 161 15.66 0.07 5.77
CA TYR A 161 14.54 -0.86 5.89
C TYR A 161 13.35 -0.44 4.98
N ASN A 162 12.97 0.85 4.99
CA ASN A 162 11.87 1.35 4.15
C ASN A 162 12.22 1.28 2.64
N ILE A 163 13.46 1.53 2.26
CA ILE A 163 13.96 1.31 0.89
C ILE A 163 13.75 -0.15 0.47
N ASP A 164 14.13 -1.09 1.32
CA ASP A 164 13.99 -2.51 1.02
C ASP A 164 12.54 -2.94 0.88
N ASP A 165 11.64 -2.46 1.74
CA ASP A 165 10.19 -2.71 1.64
C ASP A 165 9.59 -2.12 0.34
N CYS A 166 9.97 -0.90 -0.03
CA CYS A 166 9.52 -0.28 -1.28
C CYS A 166 10.06 -1.03 -2.51
N ASN A 167 11.32 -1.48 -2.46
CA ASN A 167 11.92 -2.27 -3.53
C ASN A 167 11.23 -3.63 -3.66
N SER A 168 10.92 -4.29 -2.54
CA SER A 168 10.18 -5.55 -2.52
C SER A 168 8.80 -5.39 -3.15
N THR A 169 8.07 -4.33 -2.80
CA THR A 169 6.76 -4.04 -3.39
C THR A 169 6.86 -3.81 -4.91
N GLN A 170 7.90 -3.14 -5.37
CA GLN A 170 8.15 -2.91 -6.80
C GLN A 170 8.50 -4.23 -7.53
N GLU A 171 9.31 -5.09 -6.93
CA GLU A 171 9.68 -6.40 -7.47
C GLU A 171 8.47 -7.35 -7.52
N LEU A 172 7.60 -7.31 -6.51
CA LEU A 172 6.32 -8.01 -6.52
C LEU A 172 5.44 -7.58 -7.70
N ALA A 173 5.34 -6.26 -7.94
CA ALA A 173 4.57 -5.75 -9.08
C ALA A 173 5.13 -6.24 -10.42
N GLN A 174 6.45 -6.30 -10.55
CA GLN A 174 7.10 -6.85 -11.76
C GLN A 174 6.85 -8.35 -11.92
N TRP A 175 6.98 -9.11 -10.82
CA TRP A 175 6.72 -10.54 -10.84
C TRP A 175 5.27 -10.85 -11.23
N LEU A 176 4.28 -10.19 -10.61
CA LEU A 176 2.87 -10.35 -10.95
C LEU A 176 2.57 -10.06 -12.43
N ARG A 177 3.22 -9.04 -13.01
CA ARG A 177 3.11 -8.74 -14.44
C ARG A 177 3.73 -9.83 -15.32
N SER A 178 4.86 -10.41 -14.90
CA SER A 178 5.48 -11.51 -15.64
C SER A 178 4.60 -12.77 -15.61
N GLU A 179 3.98 -13.08 -14.46
CA GLU A 179 3.03 -14.18 -14.35
C GLU A 179 1.78 -13.95 -15.20
N GLN A 180 1.25 -12.73 -15.17
CA GLN A 180 0.12 -12.35 -16.02
C GLN A 180 0.40 -12.59 -17.51
N LEU A 181 1.60 -12.20 -17.98
CA LEU A 181 2.00 -12.40 -19.36
C LEU A 181 2.24 -13.88 -19.69
N SER A 182 2.91 -14.64 -18.81
CA SER A 182 3.24 -16.05 -19.01
C SER A 182 2.00 -16.95 -19.06
N HIS A 183 0.96 -16.57 -18.34
CA HIS A 183 -0.33 -17.27 -18.28
C HIS A 183 -1.40 -16.69 -19.22
N GLU A 184 -1.04 -15.72 -20.07
CA GLU A 184 -1.96 -15.09 -21.05
C GLU A 184 -3.22 -14.49 -20.39
N ILE A 185 -3.11 -14.02 -19.14
CA ILE A 185 -4.22 -13.42 -18.38
C ILE A 185 -4.45 -12.03 -18.92
N ASN A 186 -5.55 -11.84 -19.65
CA ASN A 186 -5.93 -10.53 -20.15
C ASN A 186 -6.60 -9.70 -19.06
N TYR A 187 -6.25 -8.38 -19.02
CA TYR A 187 -6.97 -7.45 -18.18
C TYR A 187 -8.40 -7.29 -18.68
N SER A 188 -9.37 -7.57 -17.82
CA SER A 188 -10.77 -7.21 -18.05
C SER A 188 -11.15 -6.16 -17.01
N ARG A 189 -11.52 -4.98 -17.48
CA ARG A 189 -12.14 -3.98 -16.59
C ARG A 189 -13.55 -4.47 -16.27
N THR A 190 -13.86 -4.62 -14.98
CA THR A 190 -15.24 -4.87 -14.55
C THR A 190 -16.08 -3.64 -14.94
N THR A 191 -17.02 -3.80 -15.83
CA THR A 191 -17.95 -2.72 -16.22
C THR A 191 -19.07 -2.62 -15.20
N GLU A 192 -19.77 -1.47 -15.17
CA GLU A 192 -20.96 -1.32 -14.32
C GLU A 192 -22.02 -2.39 -14.65
N GLU A 193 -22.12 -2.79 -15.90
CA GLU A 193 -22.99 -3.89 -16.36
C GLU A 193 -22.59 -5.25 -15.75
N ASP A 194 -21.28 -5.54 -15.61
CA ASP A 194 -20.80 -6.78 -14.97
C ASP A 194 -21.11 -6.80 -13.46
N VAL A 195 -21.11 -5.63 -12.80
CA VAL A 195 -21.49 -5.50 -11.39
C VAL A 195 -23.00 -5.71 -11.23
N GLU A 196 -23.83 -5.07 -12.04
CA GLU A 196 -25.27 -5.25 -12.02
C GLU A 196 -25.70 -6.71 -12.29
N VAL A 197 -25.01 -7.39 -13.22
CA VAL A 197 -25.27 -8.82 -13.49
C VAL A 197 -24.92 -9.69 -12.29
N LYS A 198 -23.79 -9.47 -11.63
CA LYS A 198 -23.40 -10.23 -10.43
C LYS A 198 -24.32 -9.95 -9.25
N GLU A 199 -24.69 -8.69 -9.00
CA GLU A 199 -25.64 -8.34 -7.96
C GLU A 199 -27.01 -8.98 -8.22
N GLY A 200 -27.47 -8.99 -9.48
CA GLY A 200 -28.71 -9.66 -9.87
C GLY A 200 -28.66 -11.19 -9.70
N GLU A 201 -27.52 -11.84 -9.96
CA GLU A 201 -27.32 -13.28 -9.75
C GLU A 201 -27.28 -13.62 -8.24
N GLU A 202 -26.61 -12.82 -7.41
CA GLU A 202 -26.58 -13.00 -5.96
C GLU A 202 -27.96 -12.76 -5.33
N GLU A 203 -28.69 -11.74 -5.76
CA GLU A 203 -30.04 -11.48 -5.30
C GLU A 203 -31.00 -12.62 -5.68
N THR A 204 -30.89 -13.17 -6.88
CA THR A 204 -31.65 -14.34 -7.34
C THR A 204 -31.35 -15.59 -6.52
N ALA A 205 -30.07 -15.86 -6.23
CA ALA A 205 -29.64 -16.98 -5.41
C ALA A 205 -30.12 -16.85 -3.95
N ALA A 206 -30.04 -15.65 -3.38
CA ALA A 206 -30.56 -15.36 -2.05
C ALA A 206 -32.08 -15.53 -1.97
N THR A 207 -32.80 -15.10 -2.98
CA THR A 207 -34.27 -15.26 -3.09
C THR A 207 -34.66 -16.73 -3.18
N GLN A 208 -33.96 -17.53 -3.99
CA GLN A 208 -34.20 -18.97 -4.09
C GLN A 208 -33.90 -19.71 -2.78
N LEU A 209 -32.83 -19.31 -2.06
CA LEU A 209 -32.51 -19.89 -0.77
C LEU A 209 -33.58 -19.56 0.28
N ARG A 210 -34.02 -18.30 0.33
CA ARG A 210 -35.09 -17.84 1.20
C ARG A 210 -36.37 -18.65 0.96
N ASP A 211 -36.78 -18.82 -0.28
CA ASP A 211 -38.00 -19.51 -0.64
C ASP A 211 -37.92 -21.02 -0.32
N LYS A 212 -36.74 -21.65 -0.49
CA LYS A 212 -36.49 -23.03 -0.03
C LYS A 212 -36.61 -23.18 1.49
N LEU A 213 -36.12 -22.20 2.25
CA LEU A 213 -36.18 -22.20 3.72
C LEU A 213 -37.63 -22.00 4.22
N LEU A 214 -38.37 -21.07 3.60
CA LEU A 214 -39.76 -20.83 3.94
C LEU A 214 -40.65 -22.05 3.65
N ASN A 215 -40.49 -22.68 2.50
CA ASN A 215 -41.22 -23.90 2.14
C ASN A 215 -40.93 -25.09 3.09
N LYS A 216 -39.67 -25.16 3.62
CA LYS A 216 -39.31 -26.18 4.62
C LYS A 216 -39.91 -25.91 6.00
N ALA A 217 -40.06 -24.63 6.37
CA ALA A 217 -40.64 -24.23 7.65
C ALA A 217 -42.18 -24.37 7.68
N VAL A 218 -42.86 -24.37 6.51
CA VAL A 218 -44.32 -24.55 6.41
C VAL A 218 -44.73 -26.04 6.33
N ALA A 219 -43.76 -26.92 5.99
CA ALA A 219 -44.00 -28.37 5.83
C ALA A 219 -43.67 -29.21 7.07
N GLY A 220 -43.28 -28.61 8.17
CA GLY A 220 -43.00 -29.22 9.47
C GLY A 220 -43.91 -28.67 10.58
#